data_c8e4fd87f256d007548af0d02bad8493
#
_entry.id   c8e4fd87f256d007548af0d02bad8493
#
_cell.length_a   1.000
_cell.length_b   1.000
_cell.length_c   1.000
_cell.angle_alpha   90.00
_cell.angle_beta   90.00
_cell.angle_gamma   90.00
#
_symmetry.space_group_name_H-M   'P 1'
#
loop_
_entity.id
_entity.type
_entity.pdbx_description
1 polymer ?
#
loop_
_entity_poly.entity_id
_entity_poly.type
_entity_poly.pdbx_seq_one_letter_code
_entity_poly.pdbx_strand_id
1 'polypeptide(L)'
;MGRSPCCDKMEMKKGPWTPDEDKILAKYIQKNGHESWRALPRKAGLLRCGKSCRLRWTNYLRPDIKRGRFQPEEERTILQLHAILGNRWSTIASQLPGRTDNEISRHLLIFS
;
A
#
# COMPACT_ATOMS: atom_id res chain seq x y z
N MET A 1 -8.98 -10.14 -25.73
CA MET A 1 -8.83 -10.40 -24.89
C MET A 1 -8.88 -9.69 -23.80
N GLY A 2 -9.41 -9.36 -23.34
CA GLY A 2 -9.32 -8.64 -22.43
C GLY A 2 -9.02 -8.81 -21.22
N ARG A 3 -8.96 -8.75 -20.73
CA ARG A 3 -8.50 -8.96 -19.86
C ARG A 3 -8.39 -8.63 -18.58
N SER A 4 -8.97 -8.93 -17.42
CA SER A 4 -8.44 -8.49 -16.19
C SER A 4 -6.99 -8.77 -16.09
N PRO A 5 -6.25 -7.91 -16.49
CA PRO A 5 -4.86 -8.20 -16.71
C PRO A 5 -4.03 -8.40 -15.46
N CYS A 6 -4.47 -7.95 -14.31
CA CYS A 6 -3.58 -8.00 -13.17
C CYS A 6 -3.43 -9.39 -12.56
N CYS A 7 -4.39 -10.28 -12.78
CA CYS A 7 -4.34 -11.59 -12.13
C CYS A 7 -4.78 -12.71 -13.03
N ASP A 8 -4.61 -12.55 -14.33
CA ASP A 8 -5.09 -13.55 -15.27
C ASP A 8 -4.08 -14.62 -15.63
N LYS A 9 -2.86 -14.49 -15.16
CA LYS A 9 -1.83 -15.49 -15.45
C LYS A 9 -1.83 -16.58 -14.42
N MET A 10 -1.72 -17.80 -14.87
CA MET A 10 -1.70 -18.93 -13.95
C MET A 10 -0.45 -18.97 -13.12
N GLU A 11 0.64 -18.45 -13.64
CA GLU A 11 1.92 -18.43 -12.93
C GLU A 11 2.02 -17.37 -11.86
N MET A 12 1.07 -16.46 -11.84
CA MET A 12 1.12 -15.37 -10.86
C MET A 12 0.87 -15.90 -9.46
N LYS A 13 1.73 -15.53 -8.55
CA LYS A 13 1.59 -15.92 -7.15
C LYS A 13 0.50 -15.11 -6.48
N LYS A 14 -0.24 -15.76 -5.63
CA LYS A 14 -1.24 -15.14 -4.78
C LYS A 14 -0.91 -15.46 -3.34
N GLY A 15 -1.54 -14.75 -2.42
CA GLY A 15 -1.30 -14.99 -1.02
C GLY A 15 -0.19 -14.11 -0.47
N PRO A 16 0.29 -14.45 0.72
CA PRO A 16 1.23 -13.57 1.44
C PRO A 16 2.55 -13.37 0.70
N TRP A 17 3.09 -12.19 0.82
CA TRP A 17 4.41 -11.89 0.25
C TRP A 17 5.49 -12.49 1.15
N THR A 18 6.50 -13.06 0.52
CA THR A 18 7.64 -13.59 1.25
C THR A 18 8.66 -12.48 1.50
N PRO A 19 9.54 -12.67 2.49
CA PRO A 19 10.62 -11.71 2.70
C PRO A 19 11.52 -11.51 1.48
N ASP A 20 11.73 -12.55 0.71
CA ASP A 20 12.52 -12.45 -0.52
C ASP A 20 11.84 -11.60 -1.57
N GLU A 21 10.53 -11.77 -1.73
CA GLU A 21 9.76 -10.96 -2.65
C GLU A 21 9.79 -9.49 -2.24
N ASP A 22 9.69 -9.23 -0.95
CA ASP A 22 9.75 -7.87 -0.42
C ASP A 22 11.10 -7.22 -0.73
N LYS A 23 12.18 -7.95 -0.55
CA LYS A 23 13.51 -7.46 -0.84
C LYS A 23 13.70 -7.15 -2.31
N ILE A 24 13.20 -8.02 -3.17
CA ILE A 24 13.30 -7.83 -4.61
C ILE A 24 12.55 -6.57 -5.02
N LEU A 25 11.33 -6.39 -4.52
CA LEU A 25 10.52 -5.24 -4.87
C LEU A 25 11.16 -3.94 -4.36
N ALA A 26 11.55 -3.91 -3.10
CA ALA A 26 12.15 -2.71 -2.51
C ALA A 26 13.44 -2.33 -3.21
N LYS A 27 14.28 -3.31 -3.50
CA LYS A 27 15.55 -3.07 -4.16
C LYS A 27 15.35 -2.53 -5.57
N TYR A 28 14.40 -3.12 -6.30
CA TYR A 28 14.12 -2.66 -7.65
C TYR A 28 13.65 -1.20 -7.65
N ILE A 29 12.75 -0.85 -6.75
CA ILE A 29 12.20 0.50 -6.67
C ILE A 29 13.26 1.51 -6.25
N GLN A 30 14.12 1.15 -5.31
CA GLN A 30 15.20 2.02 -4.89
C GLN A 30 16.14 2.37 -6.04
N LYS A 31 16.35 1.42 -6.91
CA LYS A 31 17.27 1.59 -8.02
C LYS A 31 16.62 2.25 -9.24
N ASN A 32 15.37 1.89 -9.53
CA ASN A 32 14.74 2.23 -10.81
C ASN A 32 13.48 3.09 -10.69
N GLY A 33 12.93 3.22 -9.50
CA GLY A 33 11.67 3.91 -9.31
C GLY A 33 10.48 3.04 -9.66
N HIS A 34 9.30 3.63 -9.70
CA HIS A 34 8.08 2.88 -9.98
C HIS A 34 7.15 3.63 -10.93
N GLU A 35 7.64 3.92 -12.10
CA GLU A 35 6.87 4.66 -13.08
C GLU A 35 5.68 3.87 -13.63
N SER A 36 5.87 2.58 -13.84
CA SER A 36 4.81 1.74 -14.39
C SER A 36 4.66 0.48 -13.57
N TRP A 37 3.62 0.45 -12.75
CA TRP A 37 3.35 -0.73 -11.94
C TRP A 37 3.00 -1.94 -12.79
N ARG A 38 2.46 -1.71 -13.97
CA ARG A 38 2.10 -2.79 -14.87
C ARG A 38 3.32 -3.57 -15.36
N ALA A 39 4.37 -2.85 -15.71
CA ALA A 39 5.58 -3.46 -16.23
C ALA A 39 6.56 -3.86 -15.14
N LEU A 40 6.45 -3.30 -13.97
CA LEU A 40 7.43 -3.46 -12.90
C LEU A 40 7.67 -4.91 -12.47
N PRO A 41 6.63 -5.73 -12.26
CA PRO A 41 6.90 -7.08 -11.76
C PRO A 41 7.79 -7.88 -12.69
N ARG A 42 7.56 -7.80 -13.99
CA ARG A 42 8.36 -8.52 -14.97
C ARG A 42 9.81 -8.04 -14.95
N LYS A 43 9.99 -6.74 -14.89
CA LYS A 43 11.33 -6.15 -14.86
C LYS A 43 12.08 -6.49 -13.58
N ALA A 44 11.35 -6.61 -12.48
CA ALA A 44 11.96 -6.94 -11.19
C ALA A 44 12.17 -8.44 -11.00
N GLY A 45 11.58 -9.26 -11.85
CA GLY A 45 11.68 -10.71 -11.70
C GLY A 45 10.70 -11.28 -10.71
N LEU A 46 9.55 -10.62 -10.55
CA LEU A 46 8.52 -11.05 -9.61
C LEU A 46 7.35 -11.70 -10.34
N LEU A 47 6.79 -12.75 -9.73
CA LEU A 47 5.62 -13.43 -10.25
C LEU A 47 4.34 -12.90 -9.60
N ARG A 48 4.28 -11.59 -9.42
CA ARG A 48 3.12 -10.90 -8.87
C ARG A 48 2.58 -9.94 -9.92
N CYS A 49 1.30 -9.60 -9.83
CA CYS A 49 0.76 -8.60 -10.75
C CYS A 49 1.12 -7.19 -10.26
N GLY A 50 0.96 -6.21 -11.15
CA GLY A 50 1.30 -4.84 -10.83
C GLY A 50 0.50 -4.28 -9.67
N LYS A 51 -0.78 -4.63 -9.59
CA LYS A 51 -1.63 -4.19 -8.48
C LYS A 51 -1.11 -4.69 -7.13
N SER A 52 -0.71 -5.95 -7.08
CA SER A 52 -0.17 -6.56 -5.87
C SER A 52 1.13 -5.87 -5.45
N CYS A 53 2.01 -5.61 -6.39
CA CYS A 53 3.27 -4.92 -6.12
C CYS A 53 3.04 -3.51 -5.62
N ARG A 54 2.13 -2.79 -6.24
CA ARG A 54 1.82 -1.42 -5.83
C ARG A 54 1.26 -1.37 -4.42
N LEU A 55 0.33 -2.27 -4.09
CA LEU A 55 -0.24 -2.33 -2.75
C LEU A 55 0.81 -2.69 -1.71
N ARG A 56 1.68 -3.64 -2.05
CA ARG A 56 2.72 -4.04 -1.12
C ARG A 56 3.68 -2.89 -0.82
N TRP A 57 4.12 -2.21 -1.85
CA TRP A 57 5.00 -1.06 -1.68
C TRP A 57 4.32 0.05 -0.88
N THR A 58 3.14 0.46 -1.32
CA THR A 58 2.43 1.59 -0.74
C THR A 58 2.08 1.37 0.72
N ASN A 59 1.68 0.17 1.09
CA ASN A 59 1.19 -0.10 2.43
C ASN A 59 2.24 -0.65 3.39
N TYR A 60 3.35 -1.18 2.88
CA TYR A 60 4.28 -1.88 3.77
C TYR A 60 5.75 -1.53 3.58
N LEU A 61 6.18 -1.32 2.36
CA LEU A 61 7.62 -1.28 2.07
C LEU A 61 8.24 0.10 1.91
N ARG A 62 7.47 1.10 1.52
CA ARG A 62 8.06 2.42 1.29
C ARG A 62 8.72 2.95 2.55
N PRO A 63 9.87 3.62 2.41
CA PRO A 63 10.66 4.01 3.59
C PRO A 63 9.97 5.01 4.51
N ASP A 64 9.06 5.81 3.97
CA ASP A 64 8.37 6.84 4.76
C ASP A 64 7.14 6.32 5.49
N ILE A 65 6.84 5.02 5.40
CA ILE A 65 5.70 4.47 6.09
C ILE A 65 5.96 4.45 7.60
N LYS A 66 5.04 4.96 8.37
CA LYS A 66 5.14 4.93 9.81
C LYS A 66 4.59 3.62 10.33
N ARG A 67 5.21 3.12 11.37
CA ARG A 67 4.79 1.87 11.98
C ARG A 67 4.44 2.12 13.43
N GLY A 68 3.61 1.22 13.96
CA GLY A 68 3.22 1.29 15.34
C GLY A 68 2.03 2.17 15.56
N ARG A 69 1.83 2.53 16.81
CA ARG A 69 0.65 3.24 17.24
C ARG A 69 0.57 4.64 16.66
N PHE A 70 -0.65 5.12 16.48
CA PHE A 70 -0.88 6.50 16.14
C PHE A 70 -0.48 7.39 17.33
N GLN A 71 0.18 8.49 17.02
CA GLN A 71 0.49 9.49 18.03
C GLN A 71 -0.78 10.26 18.38
N PRO A 72 -0.84 10.88 19.56
CA PRO A 72 -2.05 11.64 19.95
C PRO A 72 -2.44 12.71 18.95
N GLU A 73 -1.48 13.37 18.34
CA GLU A 73 -1.75 14.38 17.31
C GLU A 73 -2.40 13.76 16.08
N GLU A 74 -1.93 12.59 15.72
CA GLU A 74 -2.50 11.86 14.59
C GLU A 74 -3.94 11.45 14.87
N GLU A 75 -4.20 10.94 16.06
CA GLU A 75 -5.55 10.56 16.47
C GLU A 75 -6.49 11.73 16.42
N ARG A 76 -6.04 12.86 16.90
CA ARG A 76 -6.83 14.09 16.90
C ARG A 76 -7.18 14.51 15.48
N THR A 77 -6.19 14.49 14.60
CA THR A 77 -6.38 14.83 13.20
C THR A 77 -7.37 13.88 12.53
N ILE A 78 -7.24 12.58 12.79
CA ILE A 78 -8.14 11.58 12.24
C ILE A 78 -9.58 11.85 12.66
N LEU A 79 -9.80 12.11 13.94
CA LEU A 79 -11.14 12.36 14.45
C LEU A 79 -11.74 13.63 13.87
N GLN A 80 -10.95 14.68 13.78
CA GLN A 80 -11.40 15.94 13.20
C GLN A 80 -11.76 15.80 11.73
N LEU A 81 -10.91 15.13 10.98
CA LEU A 81 -11.15 14.95 9.55
C LEU A 81 -12.30 13.99 9.29
N HIS A 82 -12.42 12.95 10.08
CA HIS A 82 -13.51 11.99 9.93
C HIS A 82 -14.86 12.66 10.20
N ALA A 83 -14.92 13.58 11.15
CA ALA A 83 -16.15 14.31 11.45
C ALA A 83 -16.62 15.14 10.25
N ILE A 84 -15.70 15.60 9.43
CA ILE A 84 -16.01 16.43 8.27
C ILE A 84 -16.18 15.59 7.00
N LEU A 85 -15.29 14.65 6.80
CA LEU A 85 -15.18 13.91 5.53
C LEU A 85 -15.85 12.54 5.55
N GLY A 86 -16.25 12.06 6.72
CA GLY A 86 -16.81 10.72 6.83
C GLY A 86 -15.77 9.67 6.45
N ASN A 87 -16.18 8.69 5.70
CA ASN A 87 -15.31 7.55 5.38
C ASN A 87 -14.44 7.76 4.15
N ARG A 88 -14.08 8.98 3.87
CA ARG A 88 -13.15 9.28 2.79
C ARG A 88 -11.72 9.02 3.25
N TRP A 89 -11.41 7.76 3.42
CA TRP A 89 -10.15 7.34 4.04
C TRP A 89 -8.91 7.80 3.28
N SER A 90 -8.96 7.76 1.97
CA SER A 90 -7.83 8.19 1.14
C SER A 90 -7.54 9.68 1.32
N THR A 91 -8.60 10.50 1.41
CA THR A 91 -8.45 11.94 1.65
C THR A 91 -7.90 12.21 3.04
N ILE A 92 -8.37 11.48 4.03
CA ILE A 92 -7.86 11.60 5.40
C ILE A 92 -6.37 11.23 5.43
N ALA A 93 -6.02 10.12 4.79
CA ALA A 93 -4.65 9.65 4.77
C ALA A 93 -3.70 10.64 4.10
N SER A 94 -4.20 11.41 3.15
CA SER A 94 -3.36 12.42 2.48
C SER A 94 -2.88 13.50 3.43
N GLN A 95 -3.55 13.67 4.57
CA GLN A 95 -3.18 14.65 5.57
C GLN A 95 -2.29 14.07 6.69
N LEU A 96 -1.99 12.78 6.61
CA LEU A 96 -1.21 12.09 7.64
C LEU A 96 -0.01 11.41 6.99
N PRO A 97 1.12 12.10 6.89
CA PRO A 97 2.29 11.55 6.22
C PRO A 97 2.70 10.20 6.80
N GLY A 98 2.93 9.24 5.94
CA GLY A 98 3.37 7.91 6.35
C GLY A 98 2.28 6.98 6.83
N ARG A 99 1.03 7.43 6.84
CA ARG A 99 -0.11 6.59 7.25
C ARG A 99 -0.97 6.23 6.04
N THR A 100 -1.48 5.02 6.02
CA THR A 100 -2.31 4.54 4.92
C THR A 100 -3.79 4.65 5.26
N ASP A 101 -4.62 4.71 4.24
CA ASP A 101 -6.06 4.75 4.41
C ASP A 101 -6.57 3.50 5.13
N ASN A 102 -6.00 2.35 4.83
CA ASN A 102 -6.38 1.09 5.45
C ASN A 102 -6.09 1.09 6.95
N GLU A 103 -4.94 1.60 7.31
CA GLU A 103 -4.52 1.70 8.70
C GLU A 103 -5.46 2.61 9.51
N ILE A 104 -5.82 3.75 8.92
CA ILE A 104 -6.69 4.72 9.56
C ILE A 104 -8.11 4.17 9.73
N SER A 105 -8.64 3.54 8.70
CA SER A 105 -9.99 2.98 8.78
C SER A 105 -10.08 1.88 9.82
N ARG A 106 -9.08 1.03 9.90
CA ARG A 106 -9.02 -0.01 10.92
C ARG A 106 -8.99 0.57 12.32
N HIS A 107 -8.20 1.61 12.51
CA HIS A 107 -8.07 2.26 13.81
C HIS A 107 -9.42 2.79 14.28
N LEU A 108 -10.15 3.46 13.41
CA LEU A 108 -11.45 4.01 13.77
C LEU A 108 -12.50 2.95 14.02
N LEU A 109 -12.43 1.83 13.32
CA LEU A 109 -13.36 0.73 13.56
C LEU A 109 -13.20 0.13 14.96
N ILE A 110 -11.99 0.15 15.48
CA ILE A 110 -11.71 -0.38 16.81
C ILE A 110 -12.21 0.57 17.89
N PHE A 111 -12.09 1.86 17.66
CA PHE A 111 -12.39 2.86 18.67
C PHE A 111 -13.75 3.54 18.52
N SER A 112 -14.49 3.20 17.51
CA SER A 112 -15.84 3.77 17.37
C SER A 112 -16.97 2.81 17.82
#